data_fca1d183016229f3ac7e9a3abd704a2c
#
_entry.id   fca1d183016229f3ac7e9a3abd704a2c
#
_cell.length_a   1.000
_cell.length_b   1.000
_cell.length_c   1.000
_cell.angle_alpha   90.00
_cell.angle_beta   90.00
_cell.angle_gamma   90.00
#
_symmetry.space_group_name_H-M   'P 1'
#
loop_
_entity.id
_entity.type
_entity.pdbx_description
1 polymer ?
#
loop_
_entity_poly.entity_id
_entity_poly.type
_entity_poly.pdbx_seq_one_letter_code
_entity_poly.pdbx_strand_id
1 'polypeptide(L)'
;EYSGDSTQCCGYGGLTAYADRETAGDMAKSCLKTPGAQYVSYCMACRDRFAREGADSRHILELVYGIDAGAPPDISKKRHNRLTLKNRLLSELWGEEGESAERPYRVDFTQEALEMMDERMILKTDIYNVLDYMLKSGEAVEDAESGMLIARKRCGNVTFWTAYTETAEGY
;
A
#
# COMPACT_ATOMS: atom_id res chain seq x y z
N GLU A 1 -2.41 -2.79 34.05
CA GLU A 1 -3.02 -1.88 33.07
C GLU A 1 -1.98 -0.87 32.60
N TYR A 2 -1.95 -0.63 31.28
CA TYR A 2 -1.03 0.32 30.67
C TYR A 2 -1.83 1.53 30.21
N SER A 3 -1.84 2.60 31.03
CA SER A 3 -2.54 3.84 30.74
C SER A 3 -1.73 5.06 31.18
N GLY A 4 -2.05 6.22 30.69
CA GLY A 4 -1.29 7.43 30.96
C GLY A 4 0.18 7.29 30.54
N ASP A 5 1.12 7.53 31.42
CA ASP A 5 2.56 7.48 31.15
C ASP A 5 3.07 6.06 30.84
N SER A 6 2.27 5.03 31.15
CA SER A 6 2.59 3.62 30.84
C SER A 6 1.97 3.13 29.52
N THR A 7 1.36 4.02 28.75
CA THR A 7 0.73 3.66 27.46
C THR A 7 1.75 3.08 26.50
N GLN A 8 1.44 1.90 25.94
CA GLN A 8 2.29 1.22 24.96
C GLN A 8 1.90 1.61 23.53
N CYS A 9 2.90 1.77 22.67
CA CYS A 9 2.72 2.10 21.26
C CYS A 9 2.72 0.83 20.40
N CYS A 10 1.85 0.77 19.39
CA CYS A 10 1.82 -0.32 18.41
C CYS A 10 2.98 -0.27 17.38
N GLY A 11 3.87 0.72 17.47
CA GLY A 11 5.01 0.87 16.58
C GLY A 11 4.71 1.50 15.20
N TYR A 12 3.48 1.90 14.92
CA TYR A 12 3.16 2.50 13.62
C TYR A 12 3.52 3.99 13.53
N GLY A 13 3.40 4.74 14.64
CA GLY A 13 3.59 6.18 14.67
C GLY A 13 5.03 6.61 14.39
N GLY A 14 5.21 7.90 14.03
CA GLY A 14 6.54 8.49 13.82
C GLY A 14 7.34 7.89 12.67
N LEU A 15 6.69 7.23 11.70
CA LEU A 15 7.32 6.51 10.60
C LEU A 15 8.13 5.27 11.02
N THR A 16 8.12 4.85 12.27
CA THR A 16 8.88 3.69 12.76
C THR A 16 8.59 2.43 11.94
N ALA A 17 7.32 2.18 11.61
CA ALA A 17 6.92 1.03 10.80
C ALA A 17 7.53 0.99 9.38
N TYR A 18 8.05 2.11 8.90
CA TYR A 18 8.69 2.22 7.58
C TYR A 18 10.22 2.30 7.69
N ALA A 19 10.73 3.01 8.70
CA ALA A 19 12.16 3.20 8.89
C ALA A 19 12.85 1.98 9.53
N ASP A 20 12.15 1.30 10.45
CA ASP A 20 12.65 0.13 11.17
C ASP A 20 11.49 -0.83 11.45
N ARG A 21 11.28 -1.75 10.52
CA ARG A 21 10.18 -2.73 10.58
C ARG A 21 10.34 -3.72 11.73
N GLU A 22 11.57 -4.07 12.09
CA GLU A 22 11.88 -5.00 13.17
C GLU A 22 11.49 -4.40 14.52
N THR A 23 12.01 -3.21 14.84
CA THR A 23 11.66 -2.48 16.07
C THR A 23 10.14 -2.25 16.15
N ALA A 24 9.49 -1.86 15.05
CA ALA A 24 8.04 -1.69 15.03
C ALA A 24 7.29 -3.01 15.31
N GLY A 25 7.82 -4.15 14.82
CA GLY A 25 7.31 -5.48 15.12
C GLY A 25 7.40 -5.81 16.60
N ASP A 26 8.53 -5.57 17.22
CA ASP A 26 8.77 -5.84 18.63
C ASP A 26 7.90 -4.95 19.53
N MET A 27 7.71 -3.69 19.16
CA MET A 27 6.74 -2.81 19.84
C MET A 27 5.33 -3.37 19.79
N ALA A 28 4.87 -3.82 18.62
CA ALA A 28 3.54 -4.43 18.49
C ALA A 28 3.42 -5.71 19.33
N LYS A 29 4.40 -6.61 19.25
CA LYS A 29 4.43 -7.85 20.05
C LYS A 29 4.43 -7.57 21.55
N SER A 30 5.10 -6.51 21.98
CA SER A 30 5.10 -6.11 23.41
C SER A 30 3.72 -5.74 23.92
N CYS A 31 2.80 -5.31 23.04
CA CYS A 31 1.41 -5.04 23.37
C CYS A 31 0.55 -6.32 23.39
N LEU A 32 0.94 -7.38 22.68
CA LEU A 32 0.17 -8.60 22.49
C LEU A 32 0.51 -9.66 23.54
N LYS A 33 0.24 -9.34 24.82
CA LYS A 33 0.68 -10.16 25.97
C LYS A 33 -0.19 -11.36 26.30
N THR A 34 -1.43 -11.37 25.83
CA THR A 34 -2.39 -12.43 26.15
C THR A 34 -2.63 -13.30 24.93
N PRO A 35 -2.08 -14.53 24.89
CA PRO A 35 -2.32 -15.45 23.80
C PRO A 35 -3.82 -15.75 23.63
N GLY A 36 -4.29 -15.73 22.38
CA GLY A 36 -5.69 -16.02 22.04
C GLY A 36 -6.70 -14.94 22.41
N ALA A 37 -6.25 -13.80 22.96
CA ALA A 37 -7.16 -12.68 23.24
C ALA A 37 -7.54 -11.96 21.94
N GLN A 38 -8.77 -11.46 21.90
CA GLN A 38 -9.21 -10.52 20.89
C GLN A 38 -8.80 -9.11 21.29
N TYR A 39 -8.13 -8.42 20.40
CA TYR A 39 -7.69 -7.04 20.61
C TYR A 39 -8.61 -6.07 19.87
N VAL A 40 -9.11 -5.07 20.58
CA VAL A 40 -9.97 -4.04 20.00
C VAL A 40 -9.23 -2.71 19.97
N SER A 41 -9.13 -2.12 18.79
CA SER A 41 -8.44 -0.85 18.55
C SER A 41 -9.41 0.20 18.02
N TYR A 42 -9.23 1.46 18.41
CA TYR A 42 -9.93 2.61 17.82
C TYR A 42 -9.14 3.25 16.65
N CYS A 43 -7.94 2.75 16.38
CA CYS A 43 -7.08 3.20 15.29
C CYS A 43 -6.86 2.06 14.30
N MET A 44 -7.20 2.29 13.02
CA MET A 44 -7.00 1.28 11.96
C MET A 44 -5.53 0.89 11.77
N ALA A 45 -4.59 1.82 11.97
CA ALA A 45 -3.18 1.50 11.88
C ALA A 45 -2.73 0.52 12.98
N CYS A 46 -3.22 0.70 14.21
CA CYS A 46 -2.96 -0.25 15.30
C CYS A 46 -3.61 -1.61 15.04
N ARG A 47 -4.88 -1.61 14.59
CA ARG A 47 -5.59 -2.83 14.20
C ARG A 47 -4.80 -3.61 13.15
N ASP A 48 -4.41 -2.95 12.07
CA ASP A 48 -3.65 -3.58 10.97
C ASP A 48 -2.28 -4.08 11.44
N ARG A 49 -1.63 -3.32 12.33
CA ARG A 49 -0.32 -3.70 12.87
C ARG A 49 -0.41 -4.96 13.70
N PHE A 50 -1.36 -5.04 14.64
CA PHE A 50 -1.57 -6.22 15.47
C PHE A 50 -2.00 -7.45 14.64
N ALA A 51 -2.87 -7.25 13.65
CA ALA A 51 -3.26 -8.33 12.74
C ALA A 51 -2.07 -8.88 11.91
N ARG A 52 -1.11 -8.04 11.52
CA ARG A 52 0.14 -8.48 10.84
C ARG A 52 1.04 -9.32 11.74
N GLU A 53 0.99 -9.11 13.05
CA GLU A 53 1.69 -9.95 14.02
C GLU A 53 0.88 -11.20 14.44
N GLY A 54 -0.21 -11.49 13.73
CA GLY A 54 -1.03 -12.71 13.91
C GLY A 54 -2.07 -12.62 15.02
N ALA A 55 -2.33 -11.43 15.58
CA ALA A 55 -3.37 -11.28 16.58
C ALA A 55 -4.78 -11.20 15.98
N ASP A 56 -5.79 -11.75 16.68
CA ASP A 56 -7.20 -11.44 16.39
C ASP A 56 -7.48 -9.99 16.81
N SER A 57 -7.27 -9.07 15.86
CA SER A 57 -7.38 -7.64 16.09
C SER A 57 -8.50 -7.04 15.25
N ARG A 58 -9.41 -6.32 15.92
CA ARG A 58 -10.56 -5.65 15.30
C ARG A 58 -10.55 -4.16 15.59
N HIS A 59 -11.08 -3.41 14.63
CA HIS A 59 -11.38 -2.00 14.88
C HIS A 59 -12.73 -1.87 15.61
N ILE A 60 -12.86 -0.91 16.50
CA ILE A 60 -14.11 -0.72 17.26
C ILE A 60 -15.33 -0.56 16.35
N LEU A 61 -15.17 0.07 15.19
CA LEU A 61 -16.25 0.23 14.20
C LEU A 61 -16.69 -1.11 13.58
N GLU A 62 -15.80 -2.10 13.48
CA GLU A 62 -16.19 -3.45 13.01
C GLU A 62 -17.18 -4.09 13.98
N LEU A 63 -16.98 -3.89 15.29
CA LEU A 63 -17.89 -4.39 16.31
C LEU A 63 -19.21 -3.61 16.33
N VAL A 64 -19.13 -2.28 16.21
CA VAL A 64 -20.34 -1.41 16.24
C VAL A 64 -21.25 -1.68 15.05
N TYR A 65 -20.68 -1.88 13.87
CA TYR A 65 -21.44 -2.05 12.63
C TYR A 65 -21.61 -3.50 12.19
N GLY A 66 -21.04 -4.46 12.92
CA GLY A 66 -21.12 -5.88 12.59
C GLY A 66 -20.45 -6.24 11.26
N ILE A 67 -19.39 -5.52 10.89
CA ILE A 67 -18.63 -5.73 9.65
C ILE A 67 -17.31 -6.44 9.93
N ASP A 68 -16.73 -7.05 8.93
CA ASP A 68 -15.38 -7.63 8.96
C ASP A 68 -14.52 -6.90 7.93
N ALA A 69 -13.48 -6.19 8.40
CA ALA A 69 -12.54 -5.50 7.52
C ALA A 69 -11.54 -6.46 6.83
N GLY A 70 -11.53 -7.74 7.21
CA GLY A 70 -10.64 -8.75 6.65
C GLY A 70 -9.16 -8.52 6.96
N ALA A 71 -8.29 -9.14 6.16
CA ALA A 71 -6.85 -8.99 6.29
C ALA A 71 -6.39 -7.54 6.02
N PRO A 72 -5.32 -7.07 6.71
CA PRO A 72 -4.77 -5.74 6.47
C PRO A 72 -4.36 -5.55 5.02
N PRO A 73 -4.92 -4.57 4.30
CA PRO A 73 -4.55 -4.31 2.92
C PRO A 73 -3.13 -3.73 2.84
N ASP A 74 -2.45 -4.00 1.74
CA ASP A 74 -1.18 -3.36 1.40
C ASP A 74 -1.36 -1.85 1.11
N ILE A 75 -0.24 -1.15 0.92
CA ILE A 75 -0.24 0.30 0.67
C ILE A 75 -0.94 0.65 -0.64
N SER A 76 -0.73 -0.15 -1.69
CA SER A 76 -1.35 0.06 -3.00
C SER A 76 -2.88 -0.09 -2.92
N LYS A 77 -3.36 -1.12 -2.22
CA LYS A 77 -4.80 -1.33 -1.98
C LYS A 77 -5.40 -0.22 -1.13
N LYS A 78 -4.70 0.24 -0.09
CA LYS A 78 -5.14 1.40 0.73
C LYS A 78 -5.28 2.66 -0.12
N ARG A 79 -4.35 2.89 -1.04
CA ARG A 79 -4.39 4.04 -1.95
C ARG A 79 -5.52 3.94 -2.95
N HIS A 80 -5.70 2.77 -3.55
CA HIS A 80 -6.83 2.49 -4.44
C HIS A 80 -8.17 2.73 -3.75
N ASN A 81 -8.36 2.19 -2.53
CA ASN A 81 -9.59 2.38 -1.77
C ASN A 81 -9.87 3.85 -1.46
N ARG A 82 -8.83 4.64 -1.14
CA ARG A 82 -8.97 6.09 -0.93
C ARG A 82 -9.38 6.83 -2.19
N LEU A 83 -8.77 6.49 -3.34
CA LEU A 83 -9.13 7.08 -4.63
C LEU A 83 -10.56 6.73 -5.01
N THR A 84 -10.95 5.47 -4.86
CA THR A 84 -12.33 5.01 -5.11
C THR A 84 -13.34 5.78 -4.25
N LEU A 85 -13.05 5.91 -2.95
CA LEU A 85 -13.91 6.68 -2.05
C LEU A 85 -13.95 8.17 -2.42
N LYS A 86 -12.78 8.78 -2.74
CA LYS A 86 -12.71 10.16 -3.21
C LYS A 86 -13.61 10.37 -4.43
N ASN A 87 -13.44 9.53 -5.45
CA ASN A 87 -14.20 9.63 -6.70
C ASN A 87 -15.71 9.47 -6.48
N ARG A 88 -16.08 8.51 -5.61
CA ARG A 88 -17.46 8.31 -5.23
C ARG A 88 -18.06 9.54 -4.55
N LEU A 89 -17.35 10.14 -3.59
CA LEU A 89 -17.79 11.35 -2.90
C LEU A 89 -17.86 12.54 -3.86
N LEU A 90 -16.90 12.73 -4.76
CA LEU A 90 -16.94 13.78 -5.77
C LEU A 90 -18.18 13.65 -6.65
N SER A 91 -18.47 12.45 -7.15
CA SER A 91 -19.64 12.19 -7.99
C SER A 91 -20.97 12.32 -7.25
N GLU A 92 -21.10 11.65 -6.07
CA GLU A 92 -22.39 11.56 -5.37
C GLU A 92 -22.78 12.84 -4.61
N LEU A 93 -21.79 13.58 -4.06
CA LEU A 93 -22.05 14.77 -3.23
C LEU A 93 -21.81 16.09 -3.94
N TRP A 94 -20.85 16.16 -4.86
CA TRP A 94 -20.49 17.42 -5.53
C TRP A 94 -20.83 17.43 -7.02
N GLY A 95 -21.19 16.29 -7.63
CA GLY A 95 -21.49 16.18 -9.05
C GLY A 95 -20.27 16.44 -9.95
N GLU A 96 -19.07 16.23 -9.40
CA GLU A 96 -17.80 16.40 -10.10
C GLU A 96 -17.28 15.08 -10.66
N GLU A 97 -16.57 15.14 -11.77
CA GLU A 97 -15.88 13.97 -12.31
C GLU A 97 -14.63 13.66 -11.48
N GLY A 98 -14.50 12.39 -11.08
CA GLY A 98 -13.32 11.91 -10.35
C GLY A 98 -12.13 11.62 -11.27
N GLU A 99 -10.98 11.37 -10.67
CA GLU A 99 -9.79 10.90 -11.40
C GLU A 99 -10.03 9.48 -11.95
N SER A 100 -9.90 9.29 -13.27
CA SER A 100 -10.00 7.95 -13.85
C SER A 100 -8.84 7.08 -13.39
N ALA A 101 -9.16 5.93 -12.82
CA ALA A 101 -8.18 4.89 -12.52
C ALA A 101 -8.04 3.89 -13.68
N GLU A 102 -8.91 3.99 -14.68
CA GLU A 102 -8.90 3.09 -15.85
C GLU A 102 -7.80 3.50 -16.81
N ARG A 103 -6.99 2.53 -17.20
CA ARG A 103 -5.96 2.65 -18.22
C ARG A 103 -6.30 1.76 -19.40
N PRO A 104 -5.88 2.14 -20.62
CA PRO A 104 -6.15 1.36 -21.83
C PRO A 104 -5.27 0.09 -21.91
N TYR A 105 -4.49 -0.19 -20.87
CA TYR A 105 -3.58 -1.33 -20.83
C TYR A 105 -3.58 -2.00 -19.44
N ARG A 106 -3.30 -3.28 -19.42
CA ARG A 106 -3.12 -4.08 -18.21
C ARG A 106 -1.64 -4.15 -17.83
N VAL A 107 -1.34 -4.22 -16.53
CA VAL A 107 0.00 -4.48 -16.03
C VAL A 107 -0.04 -5.67 -15.10
N ASP A 108 0.71 -6.71 -15.44
CA ASP A 108 0.89 -7.90 -14.63
C ASP A 108 2.25 -7.82 -13.94
N PHE A 109 2.23 -7.76 -12.61
CA PHE A 109 3.44 -7.66 -11.81
C PHE A 109 3.94 -9.05 -11.44
N THR A 110 5.22 -9.32 -11.66
CA THR A 110 5.86 -10.53 -11.13
C THR A 110 5.92 -10.49 -9.61
N GLN A 111 6.01 -11.65 -8.98
CA GLN A 111 6.13 -11.74 -7.52
C GLN A 111 7.38 -11.02 -7.02
N GLU A 112 8.51 -11.15 -7.70
CA GLU A 112 9.76 -10.46 -7.40
C GLU A 112 9.61 -8.93 -7.48
N ALA A 113 8.92 -8.42 -8.50
CA ALA A 113 8.63 -6.99 -8.63
C ALA A 113 7.78 -6.48 -7.46
N LEU A 114 6.75 -7.24 -7.04
CA LEU A 114 5.90 -6.87 -5.91
C LEU A 114 6.69 -6.81 -4.59
N GLU A 115 7.58 -7.77 -4.35
CA GLU A 115 8.44 -7.82 -3.17
C GLU A 115 9.42 -6.64 -3.13
N MET A 116 10.09 -6.35 -4.26
CA MET A 116 10.98 -5.20 -4.40
C MET A 116 10.23 -3.87 -4.21
N MET A 117 9.02 -3.76 -4.76
CA MET A 117 8.18 -2.58 -4.59
C MET A 117 7.78 -2.37 -3.14
N ASP A 118 7.41 -3.43 -2.41
CA ASP A 118 7.05 -3.33 -0.99
C ASP A 118 8.27 -2.95 -0.13
N GLU A 119 9.42 -3.56 -0.38
CA GLU A 119 10.68 -3.23 0.30
C GLU A 119 11.08 -1.76 0.13
N ARG A 120 10.96 -1.23 -1.08
CA ARG A 120 11.34 0.14 -1.43
C ARG A 120 10.21 1.15 -1.30
N MET A 121 9.03 0.74 -0.83
CA MET A 121 7.83 1.56 -0.73
C MET A 121 7.38 2.20 -2.07
N ILE A 122 7.64 1.50 -3.18
CA ILE A 122 7.19 1.91 -4.51
C ILE A 122 5.75 1.46 -4.70
N LEU A 123 4.92 2.34 -5.19
CA LEU A 123 3.50 2.07 -5.39
C LEU A 123 3.22 1.66 -6.84
N LYS A 124 2.19 0.86 -7.05
CA LYS A 124 1.73 0.54 -8.41
C LYS A 124 1.45 1.79 -9.24
N THR A 125 0.93 2.85 -8.59
CA THR A 125 0.72 4.14 -9.26
C THR A 125 2.01 4.80 -9.74
N ASP A 126 3.14 4.57 -9.08
CA ASP A 126 4.42 5.12 -9.51
C ASP A 126 4.90 4.41 -10.79
N ILE A 127 4.73 3.08 -10.84
CA ILE A 127 5.01 2.29 -12.05
C ILE A 127 4.08 2.69 -13.19
N TYR A 128 2.79 2.80 -12.94
CA TYR A 128 1.84 3.28 -13.95
C TYR A 128 2.21 4.67 -14.50
N ASN A 129 2.68 5.57 -13.64
CA ASN A 129 3.13 6.90 -14.07
C ASN A 129 4.36 6.83 -14.99
N VAL A 130 5.26 5.85 -14.78
CA VAL A 130 6.40 5.60 -15.68
C VAL A 130 5.91 5.10 -17.04
N LEU A 131 5.02 4.12 -17.06
CA LEU A 131 4.47 3.55 -18.29
C LEU A 131 3.62 4.57 -19.07
N ASP A 132 2.78 5.35 -18.40
CA ASP A 132 2.03 6.44 -19.02
C ASP A 132 2.94 7.51 -19.65
N TYR A 133 4.08 7.79 -19.03
CA TYR A 133 5.07 8.71 -19.57
C TYR A 133 5.77 8.09 -20.80
N MET A 134 6.20 6.84 -20.69
CA MET A 134 6.82 6.10 -21.79
C MET A 134 5.89 6.04 -23.00
N LEU A 135 4.62 5.73 -22.83
CA LEU A 135 3.63 5.69 -23.92
C LEU A 135 3.50 7.03 -24.65
N LYS A 136 3.67 8.15 -23.92
CA LYS A 136 3.58 9.49 -24.51
C LYS A 136 4.88 9.95 -25.17
N SER A 137 6.02 9.61 -24.58
CA SER A 137 7.34 10.08 -25.05
C SER A 137 7.99 9.14 -26.04
N GLY A 138 7.65 7.85 -26.02
CA GLY A 138 8.35 6.80 -26.75
C GLY A 138 9.74 6.46 -26.18
N GLU A 139 10.09 6.98 -25.00
CA GLU A 139 11.41 6.81 -24.40
C GLU A 139 11.48 5.49 -23.60
N ALA A 140 12.01 4.45 -24.24
CA ALA A 140 12.41 3.21 -23.59
C ALA A 140 13.75 2.75 -24.15
N VAL A 141 14.51 2.02 -23.36
CA VAL A 141 15.80 1.43 -23.74
C VAL A 141 15.71 -0.08 -23.56
N GLU A 142 16.12 -0.83 -24.54
CA GLU A 142 16.22 -2.29 -24.44
C GLU A 142 17.50 -2.67 -23.69
N ASP A 143 17.35 -3.49 -22.67
CA ASP A 143 18.48 -4.10 -21.98
C ASP A 143 19.03 -5.27 -22.80
N ALA A 144 20.29 -5.16 -23.22
CA ALA A 144 20.93 -6.12 -24.13
C ALA A 144 21.12 -7.52 -23.51
N GLU A 145 21.12 -7.64 -22.18
CA GLU A 145 21.31 -8.93 -21.50
C GLU A 145 19.99 -9.66 -21.29
N SER A 146 18.96 -8.97 -20.85
CA SER A 146 17.66 -9.57 -20.51
C SER A 146 16.64 -9.47 -21.65
N GLY A 147 16.84 -8.58 -22.63
CA GLY A 147 15.86 -8.26 -23.67
C GLY A 147 14.61 -7.51 -23.14
N MET A 148 14.62 -7.07 -21.89
CA MET A 148 13.54 -6.29 -21.31
C MET A 148 13.65 -4.83 -21.73
N LEU A 149 12.50 -4.18 -21.87
CA LEU A 149 12.44 -2.73 -22.04
C LEU A 149 12.53 -2.03 -20.70
N ILE A 150 13.30 -0.96 -20.63
CA ILE A 150 13.47 -0.14 -19.44
C ILE A 150 12.95 1.26 -19.72
N ALA A 151 11.96 1.69 -18.96
CA ALA A 151 11.45 3.05 -18.96
C ALA A 151 11.78 3.77 -17.65
N ARG A 152 11.83 5.10 -17.71
CA ARG A 152 12.06 5.93 -16.53
C ARG A 152 11.19 7.18 -16.52
N LYS A 153 10.88 7.66 -15.32
CA LYS A 153 10.25 8.97 -15.13
C LYS A 153 10.74 9.63 -13.86
N ARG A 154 11.08 10.90 -13.93
CA ARG A 154 11.36 11.71 -12.75
C ARG A 154 10.06 12.25 -12.16
N CYS A 155 9.83 11.95 -10.89
CA CYS A 155 8.70 12.44 -10.10
C CYS A 155 9.24 13.25 -8.92
N GLY A 156 9.23 14.56 -9.03
CA GLY A 156 9.86 15.43 -8.02
C GLY A 156 11.37 15.21 -7.91
N ASN A 157 11.83 14.77 -6.74
CA ASN A 157 13.24 14.48 -6.46
C ASN A 157 13.64 13.03 -6.68
N VAL A 158 12.70 12.17 -7.03
CA VAL A 158 12.93 10.72 -7.24
C VAL A 158 12.75 10.38 -8.71
N THR A 159 13.61 9.49 -9.24
CA THR A 159 13.43 8.88 -10.55
C THR A 159 13.07 7.42 -10.38
N PHE A 160 11.90 7.05 -10.90
CA PHE A 160 11.47 5.66 -10.97
C PHE A 160 11.94 5.04 -12.28
N TRP A 161 12.43 3.80 -12.17
CA TRP A 161 12.85 2.96 -13.30
C TRP A 161 12.01 1.70 -13.27
N THR A 162 11.52 1.27 -14.41
CA THR A 162 10.71 0.06 -14.58
C THR A 162 11.22 -0.75 -15.73
N ALA A 163 11.61 -1.99 -15.47
CA ALA A 163 11.85 -2.98 -16.50
C ALA A 163 10.53 -3.72 -16.79
N TYR A 164 10.21 -3.92 -18.07
CA TYR A 164 8.96 -4.53 -18.50
C TYR A 164 9.11 -5.27 -19.82
N THR A 165 8.15 -6.13 -20.12
CA THR A 165 7.97 -6.75 -21.44
C THR A 165 6.60 -6.41 -21.97
N GLU A 166 6.47 -6.22 -23.27
CA GLU A 166 5.19 -6.00 -23.93
C GLU A 166 4.46 -7.32 -24.16
N THR A 167 3.18 -7.33 -23.92
CA THR A 167 2.28 -8.45 -24.19
C THR A 167 1.11 -7.99 -25.06
N ALA A 168 0.30 -8.92 -25.57
CA ALA A 168 -0.87 -8.59 -26.38
C ALA A 168 -1.94 -7.75 -25.61
N GLU A 169 -1.95 -7.82 -24.29
CA GLU A 169 -2.93 -7.13 -23.41
C GLU A 169 -2.33 -5.98 -22.59
N GLY A 170 -1.02 -5.73 -22.68
CA GLY A 170 -0.34 -4.67 -21.92
C GLY A 170 1.12 -5.01 -21.57
N TYR A 171 1.49 -4.91 -20.30
CA TYR A 171 2.88 -5.02 -19.82
C TYR A 171 3.01 -6.01 -18.66
#